data_2d6012f147db2f5c7576ca624037adaa
#
_entry.id   2d6012f147db2f5c7576ca624037adaa
#
_cell.length_a   1.000
_cell.length_b   1.000
_cell.length_c   1.000
_cell.angle_alpha   90.00
_cell.angle_beta   90.00
_cell.angle_gamma   90.00
#
_symmetry.space_group_name_H-M   'P 1'
#
loop_
_entity.id
_entity.type
_entity.pdbx_description
1 polymer ?
#
loop_
_entity_poly.entity_id
_entity_poly.type
_entity_poly.pdbx_seq_one_letter_code
_entity_poly.pdbx_strand_id
1 'polypeptide(L)'
;MAICASCAAVANAQSYGNDIKQVYSINYQANIPVGSSTDFISNMSFEGFNINWTYFLTGNFAIGMDLSYNNYHENIGQKVYRPNPNTAINAAQYRYTQVFPIKAQAKYFFTPNYPVMVYAGLGVGALSAGEHIVIQDYDAWNNNWGFLLSPEIGVLIPIGTENNWGANITAGYNWSTNKSTLGDITIDNRQSFYMNIGLYMALF
;
A
#
# COMPACT_ATOMS: atom_id res chain seq x y z
N MET A 1 5.36 13.66 -27.58
CA MET A 1 6.61 13.13 -28.16
C MET A 1 7.89 13.74 -27.53
N ALA A 2 7.82 14.32 -26.32
CA ALA A 2 8.94 14.98 -25.64
C ALA A 2 9.49 14.23 -24.42
N ILE A 3 8.88 13.11 -24.02
CA ILE A 3 9.30 12.34 -22.81
C ILE A 3 10.37 11.27 -23.12
N CYS A 4 10.55 10.87 -24.40
CA CYS A 4 11.56 9.88 -24.79
C CYS A 4 12.98 10.43 -24.96
N ALA A 5 13.16 11.75 -25.05
CA ALA A 5 14.50 12.34 -25.30
C ALA A 5 15.37 12.51 -24.03
N SER A 6 14.77 12.52 -22.83
CA SER A 6 15.51 12.65 -21.58
C SER A 6 16.08 11.33 -21.05
N CYS A 7 15.57 10.19 -21.50
CA CYS A 7 16.12 8.87 -21.13
C CYS A 7 17.42 8.48 -21.85
N ALA A 8 17.76 9.14 -22.97
CA ALA A 8 18.94 8.80 -23.76
C ALA A 8 20.26 9.43 -23.23
N ALA A 9 20.18 10.41 -22.33
CA ALA A 9 21.37 11.10 -21.80
C ALA A 9 22.06 10.39 -20.62
N VAL A 10 21.47 9.30 -20.09
CA VAL A 10 22.00 8.56 -18.92
C VAL A 10 22.72 7.26 -19.34
N ALA A 11 22.84 7.00 -20.64
CA ALA A 11 23.37 5.74 -21.19
C ALA A 11 24.88 5.50 -21.02
N ASN A 12 25.62 6.34 -20.29
CA ASN A 12 27.03 6.14 -19.99
C ASN A 12 27.33 5.78 -18.53
N ALA A 13 26.33 5.40 -17.75
CA ALA A 13 26.55 4.92 -16.39
C ALA A 13 26.96 3.43 -16.45
N GLN A 14 28.07 3.13 -15.83
CA GLN A 14 28.73 1.82 -15.65
C GLN A 14 27.72 0.70 -15.38
N SER A 15 28.08 -0.51 -15.82
CA SER A 15 27.35 -1.77 -15.61
C SER A 15 26.90 -1.89 -14.16
N TYR A 16 25.65 -1.56 -13.93
CA TYR A 16 24.96 -1.66 -12.66
C TYR A 16 24.30 -3.01 -12.55
N GLY A 17 24.36 -3.65 -11.42
CA GLY A 17 23.30 -4.53 -11.04
C GLY A 17 23.60 -6.00 -10.84
N ASN A 18 24.79 -6.50 -11.07
CA ASN A 18 25.08 -7.92 -10.75
C ASN A 18 25.49 -8.16 -9.28
N ASP A 19 25.75 -7.12 -8.50
CA ASP A 19 26.30 -7.25 -7.15
C ASP A 19 25.30 -6.91 -6.03
N ILE A 20 24.14 -6.30 -6.32
CA ILE A 20 23.12 -6.01 -5.30
C ILE A 20 22.49 -7.30 -4.84
N LYS A 21 22.63 -7.61 -3.55
CA LYS A 21 22.02 -8.78 -2.92
C LYS A 21 20.73 -8.44 -2.18
N GLN A 22 20.69 -7.28 -1.56
CA GLN A 22 19.53 -6.90 -0.74
C GLN A 22 19.18 -5.44 -0.93
N VAL A 23 17.89 -5.13 -0.87
CA VAL A 23 17.36 -3.78 -0.85
C VAL A 23 16.38 -3.65 0.31
N TYR A 24 16.59 -2.64 1.14
CA TYR A 24 15.69 -2.22 2.20
C TYR A 24 15.07 -0.89 1.79
N SER A 25 13.77 -0.73 1.94
CA SER A 25 13.12 0.55 1.68
C SER A 25 12.15 0.93 2.78
N ILE A 26 12.09 2.24 3.04
CA ILE A 26 11.10 2.86 3.93
C ILE A 26 10.36 3.89 3.11
N ASN A 27 9.04 3.78 3.09
CA ASN A 27 8.20 4.56 2.21
C ASN A 27 7.04 5.20 2.97
N TYR A 28 6.69 6.39 2.57
CA TYR A 28 5.38 6.96 2.81
C TYR A 28 4.38 6.30 1.87
N GLN A 29 3.19 5.96 2.38
CA GLN A 29 2.17 5.29 1.59
C GLN A 29 0.86 6.09 1.57
N ALA A 30 0.38 6.39 0.38
CA ALA A 30 -0.96 6.91 0.14
C ALA A 30 -1.86 5.78 -0.41
N ASN A 31 -3.13 5.76 0.02
CA ASN A 31 -4.08 4.72 -0.37
C ASN A 31 -5.42 5.30 -0.80
N ILE A 32 -6.01 4.67 -1.81
CA ILE A 32 -7.32 5.00 -2.35
C ILE A 32 -8.19 3.75 -2.21
N PRO A 33 -9.20 3.75 -1.32
CA PRO A 33 -10.15 2.65 -1.24
C PRO A 33 -10.98 2.58 -2.52
N VAL A 34 -11.28 1.36 -2.97
CA VAL A 34 -12.12 1.11 -4.16
C VAL A 34 -13.03 -0.09 -3.93
N GLY A 35 -14.02 -0.26 -4.80
CA GLY A 35 -14.99 -1.36 -4.69
C GLY A 35 -15.76 -1.32 -3.37
N SER A 36 -16.02 -2.47 -2.75
CA SER A 36 -16.77 -2.57 -1.49
C SER A 36 -16.11 -1.89 -0.29
N SER A 37 -14.83 -1.53 -0.38
CA SER A 37 -14.19 -0.72 0.67
C SER A 37 -14.79 0.67 0.79
N THR A 38 -15.31 1.23 -0.32
CA THR A 38 -15.90 2.57 -0.34
C THR A 38 -17.26 2.64 0.36
N ASP A 39 -17.91 1.50 0.62
CA ASP A 39 -19.19 1.45 1.35
C ASP A 39 -19.01 1.86 2.82
N PHE A 40 -17.81 1.69 3.34
CA PHE A 40 -17.48 2.07 4.72
C PHE A 40 -16.71 3.39 4.80
N ILE A 41 -15.63 3.55 4.04
CA ILE A 41 -14.82 4.77 3.94
C ILE A 41 -14.47 5.00 2.47
N SER A 42 -14.86 6.16 1.94
CA SER A 42 -14.58 6.57 0.56
C SER A 42 -13.37 7.50 0.44
N ASN A 43 -12.95 8.10 1.55
CA ASN A 43 -11.84 9.05 1.58
C ASN A 43 -10.50 8.36 1.35
N MET A 44 -9.64 9.03 0.57
CA MET A 44 -8.23 8.63 0.43
C MET A 44 -7.51 8.75 1.77
N SER A 45 -6.59 7.82 2.03
CA SER A 45 -5.68 7.90 3.18
C SER A 45 -4.31 8.39 2.75
N PHE A 46 -3.82 9.40 3.47
CA PHE A 46 -2.44 9.89 3.41
C PHE A 46 -1.67 9.57 4.69
N GLU A 47 -2.22 8.72 5.56
CA GLU A 47 -1.65 8.35 6.85
C GLU A 47 -1.14 6.91 6.79
N GLY A 48 -0.19 6.66 5.89
CA GLY A 48 0.37 5.34 5.71
C GLY A 48 1.89 5.33 5.65
N PHE A 49 2.47 4.23 6.09
CA PHE A 49 3.88 3.94 5.88
C PHE A 49 4.07 2.47 5.46
N ASN A 50 5.21 2.21 4.82
CA ASN A 50 5.57 0.90 4.32
C ASN A 50 7.05 0.65 4.55
N ILE A 51 7.39 -0.57 4.97
CA ILE A 51 8.75 -1.08 5.06
C ILE A 51 8.82 -2.30 4.15
N ASN A 52 9.79 -2.31 3.25
CA ASN A 52 9.98 -3.40 2.32
C ASN A 52 11.42 -3.90 2.37
N TRP A 53 11.59 -5.22 2.39
CA TRP A 53 12.86 -5.91 2.22
C TRP A 53 12.79 -6.77 0.96
N THR A 54 13.82 -6.70 0.14
CA THR A 54 13.94 -7.44 -1.13
C THR A 54 15.31 -8.12 -1.18
N TYR A 55 15.34 -9.41 -1.49
CA TYR A 55 16.53 -10.23 -1.66
C TYR A 55 16.60 -10.75 -3.10
N PHE A 56 17.69 -10.47 -3.80
CA PHE A 56 17.92 -10.91 -5.17
C PHE A 56 18.42 -12.35 -5.20
N LEU A 57 17.65 -13.22 -5.85
CA LEU A 57 18.03 -14.62 -6.12
C LEU A 57 18.87 -14.71 -7.38
N THR A 58 18.56 -13.86 -8.36
CA THR A 58 19.28 -13.67 -9.61
C THR A 58 19.28 -12.19 -9.96
N GLY A 59 20.04 -11.77 -10.99
CA GLY A 59 20.02 -10.35 -11.40
C GLY A 59 18.63 -9.79 -11.71
N ASN A 60 17.71 -10.63 -12.18
CA ASN A 60 16.35 -10.19 -12.55
C ASN A 60 15.25 -10.59 -11.56
N PHE A 61 15.46 -11.62 -10.74
CA PHE A 61 14.43 -12.16 -9.89
C PHE A 61 14.76 -11.99 -8.41
N ALA A 62 13.83 -11.45 -7.67
CA ALA A 62 13.97 -11.22 -6.24
C ALA A 62 12.72 -11.66 -5.47
N ILE A 63 12.92 -12.02 -4.21
CA ILE A 63 11.87 -12.28 -3.24
C ILE A 63 11.97 -11.25 -2.12
N GLY A 64 10.88 -11.06 -1.38
CA GLY A 64 10.91 -10.07 -0.31
C GLY A 64 9.76 -10.19 0.66
N MET A 65 9.77 -9.28 1.63
CA MET A 65 8.69 -9.07 2.59
C MET A 65 8.30 -7.60 2.60
N ASP A 66 7.03 -7.37 2.81
CA ASP A 66 6.44 -6.03 2.86
C ASP A 66 5.51 -5.94 4.07
N LEU A 67 5.73 -4.92 4.86
CA LEU A 67 4.92 -4.56 6.01
C LEU A 67 4.40 -3.15 5.80
N SER A 68 3.10 -2.99 5.85
CA SER A 68 2.46 -1.68 5.67
C SER A 68 1.50 -1.39 6.81
N TYR A 69 1.29 -0.11 7.06
CA TYR A 69 0.25 0.39 7.96
C TYR A 69 -0.46 1.55 7.30
N ASN A 70 -1.78 1.58 7.38
CA ASN A 70 -2.60 2.67 6.85
C ASN A 70 -3.75 2.95 7.78
N ASN A 71 -4.01 4.24 7.98
CA ASN A 71 -5.13 4.73 8.75
C ASN A 71 -6.05 5.52 7.83
N TYR A 72 -7.32 5.13 7.77
CA TYR A 72 -8.36 5.84 7.03
C TYR A 72 -9.32 6.47 8.01
N HIS A 73 -9.78 7.65 7.68
CA HIS A 73 -10.82 8.32 8.47
C HIS A 73 -11.84 9.01 7.56
N GLU A 74 -13.09 8.97 7.98
CA GLU A 74 -14.18 9.68 7.33
C GLU A 74 -15.13 10.26 8.36
N ASN A 75 -15.45 11.53 8.18
CA ASN A 75 -16.45 12.22 8.98
C ASN A 75 -17.76 12.31 8.18
N ILE A 76 -18.75 11.57 8.60
CA ILE A 76 -20.09 11.64 8.05
C ILE A 76 -20.87 12.66 8.87
N GLY A 77 -21.20 13.79 8.24
CA GLY A 77 -21.96 14.86 8.87
C GLY A 77 -23.25 14.37 9.54
N GLN A 78 -23.93 15.26 10.25
CA GLN A 78 -25.15 14.94 10.99
C GLN A 78 -26.18 14.23 10.10
N LYS A 79 -26.57 13.02 10.52
CA LYS A 79 -27.64 12.21 9.91
C LYS A 79 -28.56 11.70 11.01
N VAL A 80 -29.82 11.47 10.63
CA VAL A 80 -30.79 10.86 11.55
C VAL A 80 -30.62 9.35 11.48
N TYR A 81 -30.12 8.75 12.54
CA TYR A 81 -30.03 7.31 12.74
C TYR A 81 -31.27 6.81 13.50
N ARG A 82 -31.82 5.69 13.09
CA ARG A 82 -32.93 5.03 13.73
C ARG A 82 -32.53 3.67 14.25
N PRO A 83 -31.89 3.58 15.42
CA PRO A 83 -31.50 2.28 15.99
C PRO A 83 -32.71 1.42 16.35
N ASN A 84 -33.89 2.05 16.57
CA ASN A 84 -35.15 1.38 16.79
C ASN A 84 -36.30 2.15 16.09
N PRO A 85 -37.46 1.51 15.78
CA PRO A 85 -38.59 2.17 15.13
C PRO A 85 -39.09 3.44 15.85
N ASN A 86 -38.87 3.53 17.16
CA ASN A 86 -39.35 4.59 18.01
C ASN A 86 -38.29 5.61 18.45
N THR A 87 -37.03 5.44 18.00
CA THR A 87 -35.93 6.31 18.43
C THR A 87 -35.17 6.84 17.20
N ALA A 88 -35.11 8.15 17.06
CA ALA A 88 -34.32 8.83 16.04
C ALA A 88 -33.26 9.67 16.74
N ILE A 89 -32.00 9.44 16.39
CA ILE A 89 -30.83 10.17 16.91
C ILE A 89 -30.24 10.97 15.77
N ASN A 90 -30.13 12.28 15.92
CA ASN A 90 -29.40 13.12 14.96
C ASN A 90 -27.99 13.33 15.49
N ALA A 91 -27.04 12.64 14.91
CA ALA A 91 -25.64 12.65 15.35
C ALA A 91 -24.67 12.65 14.17
N ALA A 92 -23.47 13.19 14.38
CA ALA A 92 -22.34 13.01 13.50
C ALA A 92 -21.72 11.61 13.74
N GLN A 93 -21.30 10.95 12.66
CA GLN A 93 -20.63 9.67 12.73
C GLN A 93 -19.19 9.84 12.27
N TYR A 94 -18.27 9.36 13.08
CA TYR A 94 -16.85 9.26 12.74
C TYR A 94 -16.51 7.79 12.47
N ARG A 95 -15.90 7.54 11.31
CA ARG A 95 -15.44 6.21 10.91
C ARG A 95 -13.94 6.20 10.80
N TYR A 96 -13.34 5.19 11.39
CA TYR A 96 -11.91 4.93 11.31
C TYR A 96 -11.68 3.51 10.81
N THR A 97 -10.67 3.33 9.98
CA THR A 97 -10.21 1.98 9.59
C THR A 97 -8.69 1.95 9.64
N GLN A 98 -8.17 1.07 10.46
CA GLN A 98 -6.75 0.77 10.53
C GLN A 98 -6.48 -0.52 9.77
N VAL A 99 -5.53 -0.51 8.84
CA VAL A 99 -5.21 -1.66 7.99
C VAL A 99 -3.73 -1.97 8.11
N PHE A 100 -3.42 -3.23 8.37
CA PHE A 100 -2.06 -3.73 8.50
C PHE A 100 -1.81 -4.91 7.55
N PRO A 101 -1.39 -4.66 6.29
CA PRO A 101 -0.97 -5.67 5.34
C PRO A 101 0.40 -6.25 5.69
N ILE A 102 0.51 -7.57 5.64
CA ILE A 102 1.76 -8.33 5.74
C ILE A 102 1.84 -9.23 4.52
N LYS A 103 2.86 -9.09 3.68
CA LYS A 103 2.98 -9.87 2.44
C LYS A 103 4.40 -10.35 2.19
N ALA A 104 4.48 -11.57 1.66
CA ALA A 104 5.65 -12.05 0.96
C ALA A 104 5.53 -11.65 -0.52
N GLN A 105 6.62 -11.26 -1.15
CA GLN A 105 6.63 -10.72 -2.50
C GLN A 105 7.60 -11.50 -3.40
N ALA A 106 7.23 -11.64 -4.66
CA ALA A 106 8.12 -12.00 -5.75
C ALA A 106 8.18 -10.83 -6.74
N LYS A 107 9.39 -10.42 -7.12
CA LYS A 107 9.63 -9.27 -7.98
C LYS A 107 10.49 -9.67 -9.18
N TYR A 108 10.13 -9.16 -10.34
CA TYR A 108 10.92 -9.29 -11.55
C TYR A 108 11.40 -7.92 -12.02
N PHE A 109 12.72 -7.76 -12.10
CA PHE A 109 13.39 -6.54 -12.54
C PHE A 109 13.67 -6.61 -14.03
N PHE A 110 13.07 -5.69 -14.80
CA PHE A 110 13.22 -5.62 -16.25
C PHE A 110 14.58 -5.01 -16.66
N THR A 111 15.12 -4.13 -15.81
CA THR A 111 16.33 -3.35 -16.08
C THR A 111 17.35 -3.49 -14.94
N PRO A 112 17.84 -4.74 -14.63
CA PRO A 112 18.72 -4.94 -13.47
C PRO A 112 20.10 -4.33 -13.64
N ASN A 113 20.55 -4.11 -14.88
CA ASN A 113 21.88 -3.57 -15.22
C ASN A 113 21.87 -2.07 -15.51
N TYR A 114 20.73 -1.40 -15.36
CA TYR A 114 20.63 0.04 -15.55
C TYR A 114 20.62 0.76 -14.20
N PRO A 115 21.04 2.04 -14.15
CA PRO A 115 20.97 2.79 -12.90
C PRO A 115 19.53 2.88 -12.36
N VAL A 116 18.53 2.99 -13.25
CA VAL A 116 17.13 2.98 -12.87
C VAL A 116 16.57 1.57 -13.07
N MET A 117 16.19 0.92 -11.96
CA MET A 117 15.66 -0.45 -11.97
C MET A 117 14.14 -0.44 -11.93
N VAL A 118 13.52 -0.85 -13.03
CA VAL A 118 12.05 -1.00 -13.13
C VAL A 118 11.68 -2.44 -12.83
N TYR A 119 10.64 -2.64 -12.01
CA TYR A 119 10.17 -3.97 -11.65
C TYR A 119 8.65 -4.09 -11.65
N ALA A 120 8.18 -5.32 -11.80
CA ALA A 120 6.84 -5.73 -11.46
C ALA A 120 6.90 -6.80 -10.37
N GLY A 121 5.94 -6.79 -9.48
CA GLY A 121 5.89 -7.72 -8.36
C GLY A 121 4.48 -8.24 -8.09
N LEU A 122 4.45 -9.37 -7.40
CA LEU A 122 3.23 -9.95 -6.86
C LEU A 122 3.45 -10.28 -5.39
N GLY A 123 2.63 -9.70 -4.53
CA GLY A 123 2.58 -9.97 -3.10
C GLY A 123 1.43 -10.90 -2.74
N VAL A 124 1.68 -11.82 -1.83
CA VAL A 124 0.67 -12.66 -1.20
C VAL A 124 0.84 -12.64 0.31
N GLY A 125 -0.26 -12.63 1.05
CA GLY A 125 -0.14 -12.54 2.50
C GLY A 125 -1.47 -12.44 3.22
N ALA A 126 -1.46 -11.69 4.32
CA ALA A 126 -2.61 -11.44 5.17
C ALA A 126 -2.80 -9.95 5.40
N LEU A 127 -4.04 -9.53 5.54
CA LEU A 127 -4.42 -8.18 5.88
C LEU A 127 -5.27 -8.21 7.15
N SER A 128 -4.80 -7.49 8.17
CA SER A 128 -5.61 -7.19 9.36
C SER A 128 -6.32 -5.86 9.15
N ALA A 129 -7.62 -5.81 9.40
CA ALA A 129 -8.41 -4.60 9.34
C ALA A 129 -9.18 -4.40 10.63
N GLY A 130 -8.95 -3.27 11.29
CA GLY A 130 -9.69 -2.81 12.45
C GLY A 130 -10.63 -1.66 12.04
N GLU A 131 -11.91 -1.83 12.27
CA GLU A 131 -12.96 -0.86 11.96
C GLU A 131 -13.55 -0.30 13.23
N HIS A 132 -13.72 1.01 13.24
CA HIS A 132 -14.20 1.74 14.41
C HIS A 132 -15.23 2.77 13.99
N ILE A 133 -16.41 2.71 14.60
CA ILE A 133 -17.51 3.67 14.42
C ILE A 133 -17.79 4.34 15.74
N VAL A 134 -17.72 5.66 15.74
CA VAL A 134 -18.06 6.48 16.90
C VAL A 134 -19.29 7.34 16.57
N ILE A 135 -20.37 7.16 17.34
CA ILE A 135 -21.60 7.94 17.24
C ILE A 135 -21.95 8.43 18.66
N GLN A 136 -21.64 9.67 19.00
CA GLN A 136 -21.77 10.22 20.36
C GLN A 136 -21.13 9.30 21.42
N ASP A 137 -21.95 8.67 22.27
CA ASP A 137 -21.52 7.75 23.34
C ASP A 137 -21.52 6.28 22.90
N TYR A 138 -21.88 6.00 21.63
CA TYR A 138 -21.86 4.64 21.09
C TYR A 138 -20.57 4.40 20.32
N ASP A 139 -19.84 3.38 20.74
CA ASP A 139 -18.58 2.95 20.17
C ASP A 139 -18.71 1.49 19.73
N ALA A 140 -18.48 1.24 18.43
CA ALA A 140 -18.49 -0.10 17.86
C ALA A 140 -17.16 -0.37 17.20
N TRP A 141 -16.56 -1.50 17.55
CA TRP A 141 -15.27 -1.94 17.04
C TRP A 141 -15.34 -3.36 16.52
N ASN A 142 -14.69 -3.61 15.38
CA ASN A 142 -14.52 -4.93 14.79
C ASN A 142 -13.11 -5.09 14.22
N ASN A 143 -12.51 -6.25 14.43
CA ASN A 143 -11.21 -6.58 13.85
C ASN A 143 -11.32 -7.89 13.09
N ASN A 144 -10.81 -7.92 11.87
CA ASN A 144 -10.88 -9.09 11.01
C ASN A 144 -9.58 -9.30 10.23
N TRP A 145 -9.31 -10.55 9.86
CA TRP A 145 -8.19 -10.94 9.03
C TRP A 145 -8.68 -11.52 7.72
N GLY A 146 -7.95 -11.26 6.64
CA GLY A 146 -8.22 -11.81 5.33
C GLY A 146 -6.95 -12.17 4.59
N PHE A 147 -7.08 -13.04 3.59
CA PHE A 147 -6.03 -13.30 2.62
C PHE A 147 -5.83 -12.08 1.74
N LEU A 148 -4.58 -11.76 1.42
CA LEU A 148 -4.19 -10.59 0.62
C LEU A 148 -3.46 -11.03 -0.65
N LEU A 149 -3.88 -10.48 -1.79
CA LEU A 149 -3.18 -10.51 -3.07
C LEU A 149 -2.86 -9.07 -3.49
N SER A 150 -1.61 -8.82 -3.90
CA SER A 150 -1.13 -7.47 -4.13
C SER A 150 -0.16 -7.40 -5.31
N PRO A 151 -0.65 -7.25 -6.55
CA PRO A 151 0.20 -6.89 -7.69
C PRO A 151 0.73 -5.46 -7.55
N GLU A 152 1.97 -5.25 -7.97
CA GLU A 152 2.64 -3.95 -7.93
C GLU A 152 3.60 -3.76 -9.10
N ILE A 153 3.84 -2.50 -9.42
CA ILE A 153 4.92 -2.04 -10.31
C ILE A 153 5.70 -0.95 -9.59
N GLY A 154 6.98 -0.90 -9.83
CA GLY A 154 7.80 0.11 -9.17
C GLY A 154 9.10 0.40 -9.87
N VAL A 155 9.78 1.41 -9.35
CA VAL A 155 11.07 1.87 -9.85
C VAL A 155 11.98 2.23 -8.69
N LEU A 156 13.23 1.78 -8.76
CA LEU A 156 14.32 2.19 -7.89
C LEU A 156 15.24 3.13 -8.66
N ILE A 157 15.40 4.35 -8.15
CA ILE A 157 16.18 5.40 -8.76
C ILE A 157 17.37 5.71 -7.82
N PRO A 158 18.60 5.32 -8.17
CA PRO A 158 19.77 5.58 -7.35
C PRO A 158 20.07 7.09 -7.27
N ILE A 159 20.56 7.51 -6.14
CA ILE A 159 20.98 8.90 -5.88
C ILE A 159 22.44 8.88 -5.47
N GLY A 160 23.25 9.70 -6.13
CA GLY A 160 24.70 9.79 -5.89
C GLY A 160 25.52 8.85 -6.76
N THR A 161 26.82 8.82 -6.50
CA THR A 161 27.82 8.08 -7.34
C THR A 161 28.07 6.66 -6.85
N GLU A 162 27.82 6.38 -5.57
CA GLU A 162 28.10 5.06 -4.97
C GLU A 162 26.90 4.11 -5.05
N ASN A 163 25.68 4.68 -5.30
CA ASN A 163 24.45 3.94 -5.59
C ASN A 163 23.96 2.98 -4.49
N ASN A 164 24.45 3.17 -3.29
CA ASN A 164 24.05 2.39 -2.12
C ASN A 164 22.65 2.77 -1.62
N TRP A 165 22.12 3.89 -2.08
CA TRP A 165 20.80 4.39 -1.71
C TRP A 165 20.14 5.15 -2.85
N GLY A 166 18.84 5.35 -2.75
CA GLY A 166 18.08 6.06 -3.77
C GLY A 166 16.62 6.21 -3.39
N ALA A 167 15.84 6.69 -4.37
CA ALA A 167 14.40 6.82 -4.25
C ALA A 167 13.69 5.56 -4.72
N ASN A 168 12.64 5.16 -3.99
CA ASN A 168 11.72 4.10 -4.37
C ASN A 168 10.35 4.71 -4.64
N ILE A 169 9.77 4.38 -5.79
CA ILE A 169 8.39 4.72 -6.15
C ILE A 169 7.70 3.44 -6.58
N THR A 170 6.59 3.11 -5.94
CA THR A 170 5.81 1.89 -6.22
C THR A 170 4.34 2.25 -6.30
N ALA A 171 3.64 1.67 -7.25
CA ALA A 171 2.19 1.70 -7.33
C ALA A 171 1.66 0.28 -7.37
N GLY A 172 0.58 0.01 -6.65
CA GLY A 172 0.01 -1.32 -6.60
C GLY A 172 -1.45 -1.34 -6.19
N TYR A 173 -1.99 -2.53 -6.17
CA TYR A 173 -3.37 -2.80 -5.83
C TYR A 173 -3.44 -3.90 -4.78
N ASN A 174 -4.18 -3.65 -3.71
CA ASN A 174 -4.47 -4.63 -2.68
C ASN A 174 -5.88 -5.18 -2.88
N TRP A 175 -6.00 -6.49 -2.98
CA TRP A 175 -7.26 -7.20 -2.90
C TRP A 175 -7.20 -8.17 -1.74
N SER A 176 -8.20 -8.11 -0.84
CA SER A 176 -8.24 -9.01 0.30
C SER A 176 -9.63 -9.55 0.57
N THR A 177 -9.68 -10.74 1.16
CA THR A 177 -10.91 -11.47 1.48
C THR A 177 -11.52 -11.08 2.82
N ASN A 178 -11.09 -9.97 3.40
CA ASN A 178 -11.65 -9.49 4.67
C ASN A 178 -13.16 -9.28 4.55
N LYS A 179 -13.90 -9.87 5.48
CA LYS A 179 -15.34 -9.65 5.60
C LYS A 179 -15.64 -8.98 6.93
N SER A 180 -16.45 -7.96 6.89
CA SER A 180 -16.89 -7.24 8.08
C SER A 180 -18.34 -6.83 7.95
N THR A 181 -19.06 -6.92 9.06
CA THR A 181 -20.41 -6.37 9.18
C THR A 181 -20.44 -5.51 10.44
N LEU A 182 -20.64 -4.23 10.26
CA LEU A 182 -20.72 -3.26 11.36
C LEU A 182 -22.00 -2.42 11.20
N GLY A 183 -22.98 -2.65 12.05
CA GLY A 183 -24.33 -2.11 11.88
C GLY A 183 -24.99 -2.64 10.60
N ASP A 184 -25.46 -1.73 9.75
CA ASP A 184 -26.11 -2.08 8.46
C ASP A 184 -25.12 -2.16 7.29
N ILE A 185 -23.82 -1.98 7.55
CA ILE A 185 -22.79 -1.97 6.50
C ILE A 185 -22.06 -3.32 6.50
N THR A 186 -22.08 -3.97 5.35
CA THR A 186 -21.33 -5.20 5.11
C THR A 186 -20.27 -4.95 4.05
N ILE A 187 -19.03 -5.31 4.37
CA ILE A 187 -17.90 -5.29 3.45
C ILE A 187 -17.57 -6.76 3.14
N ASP A 188 -17.68 -7.17 1.89
CA ASP A 188 -17.38 -8.55 1.48
C ASP A 188 -15.91 -8.77 1.10
N ASN A 189 -15.24 -7.72 0.61
CA ASN A 189 -13.83 -7.72 0.21
C ASN A 189 -13.25 -6.33 0.43
N ARG A 190 -11.96 -6.27 0.82
CA ARG A 190 -11.26 -4.99 0.85
C ARG A 190 -10.39 -4.82 -0.38
N GLN A 191 -10.51 -3.64 -0.98
CA GLN A 191 -9.79 -3.30 -2.19
C GLN A 191 -9.27 -1.87 -2.08
N SER A 192 -8.00 -1.67 -2.45
CA SER A 192 -7.41 -0.34 -2.50
C SER A 192 -6.28 -0.26 -3.51
N PHE A 193 -6.15 0.87 -4.18
CA PHE A 193 -4.90 1.25 -4.83
C PHE A 193 -3.99 1.90 -3.81
N TYR A 194 -2.70 1.64 -3.91
CA TYR A 194 -1.69 2.31 -3.10
C TYR A 194 -0.55 2.86 -3.94
N MET A 195 0.08 3.90 -3.41
CA MET A 195 1.28 4.49 -3.96
C MET A 195 2.29 4.69 -2.82
N ASN A 196 3.49 4.17 -3.02
CA ASN A 196 4.62 4.31 -2.11
C ASN A 196 5.64 5.25 -2.70
N ILE A 197 6.14 6.18 -1.90
CA ILE A 197 7.26 7.05 -2.23
C ILE A 197 8.20 7.08 -1.03
N GLY A 198 9.46 6.74 -1.24
CA GLY A 198 10.42 6.71 -0.14
C GLY A 198 11.86 6.53 -0.57
N LEU A 199 12.65 6.08 0.37
CA LEU A 199 14.07 5.85 0.18
C LEU A 199 14.37 4.36 0.28
N TYR A 200 15.36 3.92 -0.49
CA TYR A 200 15.92 2.58 -0.37
C TYR A 200 17.42 2.62 -0.10
N MET A 201 17.91 1.57 0.52
CA MET A 201 19.32 1.26 0.71
C MET A 201 19.60 -0.11 0.11
N ALA A 202 20.64 -0.19 -0.74
CA ALA A 202 21.12 -1.41 -1.36
C ALA A 202 22.37 -1.94 -0.64
N LEU A 203 22.44 -3.26 -0.44
CA LEU A 203 23.60 -3.98 0.07
C LEU A 203 24.09 -4.93 -1.00
N PHE A 204 25.41 -4.98 -1.19
CA PHE A 204 26.13 -5.74 -2.21
C PHE A 204 26.69 -7.07 -1.69
#